data_e3b5c66da3a650468c39125ea5e9154d
#
_entry.id   e3b5c66da3a650468c39125ea5e9154d
#
_cell.length_a   1.000
_cell.length_b   1.000
_cell.length_c   1.000
_cell.angle_alpha   90.00
_cell.angle_beta   90.00
_cell.angle_gamma   90.00
#
_symmetry.space_group_name_H-M   'P 1'
#
loop_
_entity.id
_entity.type
_entity.pdbx_description
1 polymer ?
#
loop_
_entity_poly.entity_id
_entity_poly.type
_entity_poly.pdbx_seq_one_letter_code
_entity_poly.pdbx_strand_id
1 'polypeptide(L)'
;MTDTTTTAAVTAADGLQQAATQAPVLGAEVAGAVNTTASAAADIAPAGHDLTSAFIVDGTLNVLIAFSVVTWALILIKGIQHLRISFHNRSYSKKFWGASDFQTAAELKEIKGPAARVAEAGFTTLREADGGTTTHDLEHTGDRQELLDRRLRQQMQKERGALESGLAILATIGSISPFVGLFGTVWGIMGALTNISKSGSASLEVVAGPIGEALVATAVGIAVAVPAVIAYNFFIRRNKVIWAFLYDFYIDFVHLALKTSFLINRVTPAHGASQRNNQYGNKKTVKANINDLEAEGAQI
;
A
#
# COMPACT_ATOMS: atom_id res chain seq x y z
N MET A 1 -38.09 -45.46 32.60
CA MET A 1 -37.07 -44.66 31.85
C MET A 1 -37.72 -44.01 30.62
N THR A 2 -38.79 -43.24 30.78
CA THR A 2 -39.61 -42.67 29.67
C THR A 2 -40.12 -41.24 29.92
N ASP A 3 -39.66 -40.53 30.97
CA ASP A 3 -40.19 -39.20 31.31
C ASP A 3 -39.33 -38.00 30.96
N THR A 4 -38.07 -38.21 30.56
CA THR A 4 -37.15 -37.06 30.28
C THR A 4 -37.28 -36.50 28.85
N THR A 5 -37.77 -37.28 27.89
CA THR A 5 -37.93 -36.83 26.51
C THR A 5 -39.21 -35.99 26.28
N THR A 6 -40.25 -36.25 27.07
CA THR A 6 -41.52 -35.51 26.96
C THR A 6 -41.38 -34.07 27.56
N THR A 7 -40.63 -33.91 28.64
CA THR A 7 -40.42 -32.61 29.27
C THR A 7 -39.58 -31.69 28.40
N ALA A 8 -38.54 -32.19 27.69
CA ALA A 8 -37.71 -31.41 26.79
C ALA A 8 -38.52 -30.93 25.55
N ALA A 9 -39.40 -31.72 25.03
CA ALA A 9 -40.26 -31.38 23.88
C ALA A 9 -41.27 -30.26 24.23
N VAL A 10 -41.87 -30.32 25.43
CA VAL A 10 -42.81 -29.30 25.91
C VAL A 10 -42.10 -27.97 26.14
N THR A 11 -40.88 -27.97 26.72
CA THR A 11 -40.10 -26.73 26.95
C THR A 11 -39.64 -26.09 25.64
N ALA A 12 -39.30 -26.90 24.63
CA ALA A 12 -38.94 -26.40 23.29
C ALA A 12 -40.15 -25.80 22.55
N ALA A 13 -41.35 -26.38 22.69
CA ALA A 13 -42.56 -25.84 22.11
C ALA A 13 -42.99 -24.51 22.75
N ASP A 14 -42.86 -24.37 24.08
CA ASP A 14 -43.15 -23.14 24.79
C ASP A 14 -42.14 -22.01 24.40
N GLY A 15 -40.88 -22.35 24.22
CA GLY A 15 -39.84 -21.38 23.76
C GLY A 15 -40.13 -20.87 22.34
N LEU A 16 -40.59 -21.74 21.45
CA LEU A 16 -40.95 -21.33 20.07
C LEU A 16 -42.25 -20.50 20.04
N GLN A 17 -43.19 -20.79 20.94
CA GLN A 17 -44.44 -20.04 21.03
C GLN A 17 -44.23 -18.64 21.64
N GLN A 18 -43.31 -18.48 22.60
CA GLN A 18 -42.88 -17.19 23.12
C GLN A 18 -42.13 -16.35 22.08
N ALA A 19 -41.24 -16.98 21.28
CA ALA A 19 -40.54 -16.30 20.20
C ALA A 19 -41.51 -15.84 19.09
N ALA A 20 -42.52 -16.63 18.78
CA ALA A 20 -43.55 -16.25 17.78
C ALA A 20 -44.46 -15.11 18.26
N THR A 21 -44.65 -14.98 19.58
CA THR A 21 -45.51 -13.93 20.16
C THR A 21 -44.73 -12.57 20.24
N GLN A 22 -43.41 -12.62 20.27
CA GLN A 22 -42.55 -11.39 20.26
C GLN A 22 -42.25 -10.84 18.86
N ALA A 23 -42.36 -11.66 17.81
CA ALA A 23 -42.12 -11.25 16.45
C ALA A 23 -42.99 -10.07 15.94
N PRO A 24 -44.29 -10.00 16.24
CA PRO A 24 -45.12 -8.87 15.81
C PRO A 24 -44.76 -7.53 16.52
N VAL A 25 -44.22 -7.58 17.73
CA VAL A 25 -43.85 -6.36 18.50
C VAL A 25 -42.61 -5.74 17.89
N LEU A 26 -41.60 -6.52 17.51
CA LEU A 26 -40.42 -6.04 16.81
C LEU A 26 -40.77 -5.44 15.44
N GLY A 27 -41.67 -6.06 14.71
CA GLY A 27 -42.18 -5.56 13.43
C GLY A 27 -42.89 -4.20 13.56
N ALA A 28 -43.69 -4.03 14.62
CA ALA A 28 -44.41 -2.79 14.89
C ALA A 28 -43.47 -1.67 15.34
N GLU A 29 -42.45 -1.98 16.13
CA GLU A 29 -41.45 -1.01 16.61
C GLU A 29 -40.57 -0.53 15.46
N VAL A 30 -40.10 -1.42 14.60
CA VAL A 30 -39.37 -1.06 13.38
C VAL A 30 -40.23 -0.26 12.40
N ALA A 31 -41.52 -0.65 12.23
CA ALA A 31 -42.45 0.12 11.41
C ALA A 31 -42.74 1.49 12.00
N GLY A 32 -42.83 1.62 13.33
CA GLY A 32 -42.98 2.87 14.05
C GLY A 32 -41.75 3.78 13.88
N ALA A 33 -40.55 3.21 14.01
CA ALA A 33 -39.27 3.95 13.81
C ALA A 33 -39.11 4.39 12.35
N VAL A 34 -39.46 3.55 11.38
CA VAL A 34 -39.42 3.90 9.94
C VAL A 34 -40.46 5.00 9.63
N ASN A 35 -41.68 4.92 10.20
CA ASN A 35 -42.67 5.96 10.01
C ASN A 35 -42.28 7.32 10.70
N THR A 36 -41.64 7.28 11.86
CA THR A 36 -41.16 8.47 12.55
C THR A 36 -40.02 9.14 11.79
N THR A 37 -39.09 8.34 11.25
CA THR A 37 -38.01 8.89 10.40
C THR A 37 -38.54 9.37 9.05
N ALA A 38 -39.52 8.71 8.46
CA ALA A 38 -40.17 9.14 7.23
C ALA A 38 -40.95 10.45 7.43
N SER A 39 -41.67 10.62 8.57
CA SER A 39 -42.37 11.84 8.91
C SER A 39 -41.40 13.02 9.18
N ALA A 40 -40.31 12.77 9.93
CA ALA A 40 -39.27 13.77 10.16
C ALA A 40 -38.55 14.17 8.86
N ALA A 41 -38.37 13.25 7.92
CA ALA A 41 -37.80 13.54 6.61
C ALA A 41 -38.78 14.34 5.71
N ALA A 42 -40.09 14.13 5.85
CA ALA A 42 -41.10 14.86 5.10
C ALA A 42 -41.23 16.35 5.53
N ASP A 43 -41.04 16.63 6.82
CA ASP A 43 -41.07 17.99 7.36
C ASP A 43 -39.85 18.86 6.98
N ILE A 44 -38.77 18.22 6.55
CA ILE A 44 -37.51 18.89 6.12
C ILE A 44 -37.54 19.26 4.62
N ALA A 45 -38.57 18.84 3.90
CA ALA A 45 -38.64 18.98 2.46
C ALA A 45 -39.23 20.31 1.99
N PRO A 46 -38.42 21.29 1.47
CA PRO A 46 -38.98 22.54 0.89
C PRO A 46 -39.65 22.28 -0.46
N ALA A 47 -40.64 23.10 -0.79
CA ALA A 47 -41.48 23.00 -1.99
C ALA A 47 -40.72 23.32 -3.28
N GLY A 48 -39.94 22.37 -3.79
CA GLY A 48 -39.13 22.47 -5.02
C GLY A 48 -38.63 21.13 -5.52
N HIS A 49 -39.19 20.01 -5.03
CA HIS A 49 -38.57 18.68 -5.04
C HIS A 49 -38.57 17.93 -6.37
N ASP A 50 -39.32 18.30 -7.37
CA ASP A 50 -39.46 17.46 -8.58
C ASP A 50 -38.20 17.48 -9.46
N LEU A 51 -37.58 18.67 -9.62
CA LEU A 51 -36.30 18.79 -10.32
C LEU A 51 -35.13 18.35 -9.42
N THR A 52 -35.28 18.50 -8.10
CA THR A 52 -34.22 18.17 -7.13
C THR A 52 -34.06 16.66 -6.95
N SER A 53 -35.18 15.89 -6.98
CA SER A 53 -35.13 14.41 -6.81
C SER A 53 -34.43 13.73 -7.99
N ALA A 54 -34.77 14.07 -9.23
CA ALA A 54 -34.14 13.56 -10.42
C ALA A 54 -32.64 13.95 -10.43
N PHE A 55 -32.31 15.20 -10.13
CA PHE A 55 -30.92 15.68 -10.08
C PHE A 55 -30.08 14.93 -9.03
N ILE A 56 -30.65 14.58 -7.86
CA ILE A 56 -29.95 13.83 -6.82
C ILE A 56 -29.75 12.36 -7.24
N VAL A 57 -30.73 11.72 -7.86
CA VAL A 57 -30.58 10.35 -8.36
C VAL A 57 -29.51 10.28 -9.46
N ASP A 58 -29.55 11.20 -10.42
CA ASP A 58 -28.53 11.32 -11.46
C ASP A 58 -27.15 11.64 -10.86
N GLY A 59 -27.10 12.53 -9.85
CA GLY A 59 -25.88 12.84 -9.11
C GLY A 59 -25.27 11.61 -8.42
N THR A 60 -26.10 10.78 -7.77
CA THR A 60 -25.63 9.54 -7.15
C THR A 60 -25.09 8.54 -8.17
N LEU A 61 -25.74 8.41 -9.33
CA LEU A 61 -25.25 7.56 -10.42
C LEU A 61 -23.91 8.05 -10.97
N ASN A 62 -23.77 9.36 -11.18
CA ASN A 62 -22.50 9.95 -11.64
C ASN A 62 -21.36 9.72 -10.64
N VAL A 63 -21.63 9.85 -9.33
CA VAL A 63 -20.64 9.52 -8.28
C VAL A 63 -20.24 8.04 -8.33
N LEU A 64 -21.22 7.14 -8.50
CA LEU A 64 -20.95 5.70 -8.59
C LEU A 64 -20.16 5.35 -9.86
N ILE A 65 -20.44 6.00 -10.99
CA ILE A 65 -19.64 5.85 -12.21
C ILE A 65 -18.22 6.32 -11.98
N ALA A 66 -18.01 7.47 -11.34
CA ALA A 66 -16.68 7.96 -10.98
C ALA A 66 -15.94 6.97 -10.07
N PHE A 67 -16.61 6.41 -9.05
CA PHE A 67 -16.05 5.37 -8.19
C PHE A 67 -15.68 4.12 -8.98
N SER A 68 -16.48 3.71 -9.94
CA SER A 68 -16.18 2.57 -10.84
C SER A 68 -14.91 2.82 -11.65
N VAL A 69 -14.79 4.00 -12.27
CA VAL A 69 -13.60 4.37 -13.06
C VAL A 69 -12.34 4.37 -12.17
N VAL A 70 -12.41 4.98 -10.99
CA VAL A 70 -11.30 5.00 -10.03
C VAL A 70 -10.93 3.58 -9.58
N THR A 71 -11.91 2.74 -9.30
CA THR A 71 -11.69 1.33 -8.90
C THR A 71 -10.93 0.57 -9.98
N TRP A 72 -11.38 0.60 -11.23
CA TRP A 72 -10.72 -0.10 -12.32
C TRP A 72 -9.33 0.47 -12.63
N ALA A 73 -9.17 1.79 -12.57
CA ALA A 73 -7.86 2.43 -12.73
C ALA A 73 -6.87 1.95 -11.65
N LEU A 74 -7.29 1.92 -10.38
CA LEU A 74 -6.46 1.43 -9.29
C LEU A 74 -6.14 -0.06 -9.41
N ILE A 75 -7.10 -0.89 -9.82
CA ILE A 75 -6.88 -2.33 -10.05
C ILE A 75 -5.80 -2.54 -11.11
N LEU A 76 -5.86 -1.82 -12.22
CA LEU A 76 -4.89 -1.92 -13.32
C LEU A 76 -3.51 -1.42 -12.90
N ILE A 77 -3.43 -0.22 -12.30
CA ILE A 77 -2.16 0.38 -11.85
C ILE A 77 -1.49 -0.53 -10.82
N LYS A 78 -2.23 -0.97 -9.80
CA LYS A 78 -1.71 -1.85 -8.75
C LYS A 78 -1.38 -3.24 -9.27
N GLY A 79 -2.18 -3.80 -10.16
CA GLY A 79 -1.91 -5.07 -10.81
C GLY A 79 -0.57 -5.05 -11.54
N ILE A 80 -0.36 -4.05 -12.39
CA ILE A 80 0.91 -3.88 -13.12
C ILE A 80 2.08 -3.64 -12.15
N GLN A 81 1.87 -2.81 -11.11
CA GLN A 81 2.89 -2.56 -10.08
C GLN A 81 3.33 -3.85 -9.40
N HIS A 82 2.39 -4.68 -8.94
CA HIS A 82 2.68 -5.95 -8.27
C HIS A 82 3.37 -6.97 -9.18
N LEU A 83 2.95 -7.08 -10.44
CA LEU A 83 3.62 -7.95 -11.42
C LEU A 83 5.07 -7.52 -11.62
N ARG A 84 5.32 -6.22 -11.84
CA ARG A 84 6.66 -5.67 -12.00
C ARG A 84 7.53 -5.89 -10.76
N ILE A 85 7.01 -5.63 -9.56
CA ILE A 85 7.73 -5.82 -8.31
C ILE A 85 8.10 -7.29 -8.12
N SER A 86 7.15 -8.21 -8.31
CA SER A 86 7.41 -9.64 -8.16
C SER A 86 8.51 -10.13 -9.10
N PHE A 87 8.48 -9.69 -10.35
CA PHE A 87 9.49 -10.04 -11.34
C PHE A 87 10.87 -9.45 -11.01
N HIS A 88 10.92 -8.15 -10.67
CA HIS A 88 12.18 -7.48 -10.35
C HIS A 88 12.82 -8.00 -9.06
N ASN A 89 12.02 -8.22 -8.01
CA ASN A 89 12.53 -8.77 -6.75
C ASN A 89 13.13 -10.16 -6.94
N ARG A 90 12.46 -11.04 -7.68
CA ARG A 90 12.95 -12.39 -7.95
C ARG A 90 14.24 -12.36 -8.80
N SER A 91 14.28 -11.51 -9.82
CA SER A 91 15.46 -11.34 -10.67
C SER A 91 16.64 -10.79 -9.89
N TYR A 92 16.42 -9.74 -9.09
CA TYR A 92 17.46 -9.13 -8.27
C TYR A 92 17.98 -10.11 -7.20
N SER A 93 17.11 -10.76 -6.45
CA SER A 93 17.50 -11.73 -5.43
C SER A 93 18.33 -12.85 -6.02
N LYS A 94 17.97 -13.39 -7.19
CA LYS A 94 18.75 -14.42 -7.86
C LYS A 94 20.17 -13.94 -8.24
N LYS A 95 20.31 -12.71 -8.72
CA LYS A 95 21.61 -12.11 -9.06
C LYS A 95 22.43 -11.82 -7.82
N PHE A 96 21.80 -11.30 -6.77
CA PHE A 96 22.45 -10.98 -5.50
C PHE A 96 23.05 -12.23 -4.85
N TRP A 97 22.26 -13.29 -4.69
CA TRP A 97 22.73 -14.55 -4.10
C TRP A 97 23.60 -15.39 -5.03
N GLY A 98 23.64 -15.10 -6.31
CA GLY A 98 24.53 -15.71 -7.29
C GLY A 98 25.88 -15.00 -7.44
N ALA A 99 26.10 -13.88 -6.75
CA ALA A 99 27.36 -13.15 -6.76
C ALA A 99 28.45 -13.95 -6.01
N SER A 100 29.68 -13.88 -6.49
CA SER A 100 30.83 -14.61 -5.89
C SER A 100 31.17 -14.10 -4.50
N ASP A 101 31.00 -12.80 -4.28
CA ASP A 101 31.26 -12.12 -3.03
C ASP A 101 30.32 -10.93 -2.81
N PHE A 102 30.33 -10.40 -1.58
CA PHE A 102 29.48 -9.29 -1.17
C PHE A 102 29.81 -7.97 -1.90
N GLN A 103 31.05 -7.81 -2.32
CA GLN A 103 31.50 -6.65 -3.06
C GLN A 103 30.98 -6.66 -4.50
N THR A 104 31.04 -7.81 -5.16
CA THR A 104 30.42 -8.03 -6.49
C THR A 104 28.90 -7.80 -6.44
N ALA A 105 28.24 -8.20 -5.35
CA ALA A 105 26.83 -7.92 -5.13
C ALA A 105 26.55 -6.42 -5.00
N ALA A 106 27.47 -5.63 -4.42
CA ALA A 106 27.34 -4.18 -4.29
C ALA A 106 27.52 -3.43 -5.62
N GLU A 107 28.15 -4.04 -6.61
CA GLU A 107 28.39 -3.48 -7.95
C GLU A 107 27.27 -3.76 -8.95
N LEU A 108 26.22 -4.49 -8.53
CA LEU A 108 25.05 -4.76 -9.38
C LEU A 108 24.35 -3.46 -9.78
N LYS A 109 24.50 -3.07 -11.04
CA LYS A 109 23.95 -1.82 -11.61
C LYS A 109 22.43 -1.79 -11.76
N GLU A 110 21.75 -2.92 -11.63
CA GLU A 110 20.30 -3.01 -11.81
C GLU A 110 19.54 -2.73 -10.51
N ILE A 111 19.37 -1.46 -10.18
CA ILE A 111 18.59 -1.00 -9.03
C ILE A 111 17.12 -0.92 -9.40
N LYS A 112 16.48 -2.07 -9.61
CA LYS A 112 15.04 -2.15 -9.92
C LYS A 112 14.33 -3.05 -8.91
N GLY A 113 13.27 -2.50 -8.31
CA GLY A 113 12.45 -3.19 -7.32
C GLY A 113 12.81 -2.89 -5.86
N PRO A 114 11.89 -3.19 -4.94
CA PRO A 114 12.08 -2.95 -3.51
C PRO A 114 13.33 -3.58 -2.90
N ALA A 115 13.61 -4.85 -3.24
CA ALA A 115 14.79 -5.56 -2.72
C ALA A 115 16.11 -4.88 -3.13
N ALA A 116 16.20 -4.40 -4.37
CA ALA A 116 17.37 -3.69 -4.85
C ALA A 116 17.58 -2.36 -4.10
N ARG A 117 16.49 -1.61 -3.85
CA ARG A 117 16.57 -0.35 -3.10
C ARG A 117 16.93 -0.55 -1.63
N VAL A 118 16.47 -1.65 -1.02
CA VAL A 118 16.87 -2.03 0.35
C VAL A 118 18.36 -2.38 0.38
N ALA A 119 18.85 -3.17 -0.56
CA ALA A 119 20.28 -3.50 -0.67
C ALA A 119 21.13 -2.26 -0.90
N GLU A 120 20.72 -1.37 -1.81
CA GLU A 120 21.41 -0.10 -2.09
C GLU A 120 21.51 0.79 -0.84
N ALA A 121 20.42 0.93 -0.07
CA ALA A 121 20.44 1.65 1.18
C ALA A 121 21.44 1.04 2.17
N GLY A 122 21.52 -0.30 2.25
CA GLY A 122 22.49 -1.00 3.07
C GLY A 122 23.92 -0.76 2.62
N PHE A 123 24.21 -0.93 1.34
CA PHE A 123 25.55 -0.69 0.80
C PHE A 123 26.00 0.77 0.94
N THR A 124 25.09 1.73 0.76
CA THR A 124 25.39 3.15 0.97
C THR A 124 25.76 3.42 2.42
N THR A 125 25.00 2.88 3.36
CA THR A 125 25.29 3.02 4.80
C THR A 125 26.62 2.39 5.18
N LEU A 126 26.94 1.22 4.63
CA LEU A 126 28.24 0.57 4.86
C LEU A 126 29.40 1.39 4.31
N ARG A 127 29.24 1.99 3.12
CA ARG A 127 30.27 2.89 2.54
C ARG A 127 30.48 4.16 3.38
N GLU A 128 29.39 4.75 3.89
CA GLU A 128 29.44 5.92 4.77
C GLU A 128 30.14 5.59 6.09
N ALA A 129 29.82 4.44 6.69
CA ALA A 129 30.43 3.98 7.94
C ALA A 129 31.93 3.69 7.79
N ASP A 130 32.36 3.07 6.67
CA ASP A 130 33.77 2.75 6.42
C ASP A 130 34.60 4.00 6.02
N GLY A 131 33.98 5.07 5.53
CA GLY A 131 34.64 6.31 5.15
C GLY A 131 35.10 7.17 6.32
N GLY A 132 34.61 6.92 7.52
CA GLY A 132 34.77 7.79 8.71
C GLY A 132 35.78 7.30 9.75
N THR A 133 36.14 6.02 9.81
CA THR A 133 36.93 5.49 10.94
C THR A 133 37.94 4.43 10.53
N THR A 134 39.20 4.65 10.88
CA THR A 134 40.31 3.70 10.72
C THR A 134 40.50 2.79 11.93
N THR A 135 39.63 2.82 12.94
CA THR A 135 39.75 2.07 14.18
C THR A 135 38.72 0.93 14.21
N HIS A 136 39.24 -0.30 14.19
CA HIS A 136 38.49 -1.54 14.44
C HIS A 136 38.21 -1.72 15.94
N ASP A 137 37.43 -0.84 16.54
CA ASP A 137 37.04 -0.96 17.93
C ASP A 137 35.68 -1.65 18.06
N LEU A 138 35.49 -2.52 19.07
CA LEU A 138 34.24 -3.26 19.30
C LEU A 138 33.05 -2.32 19.51
N GLU A 139 33.31 -1.15 20.12
CA GLU A 139 32.31 -0.10 20.34
C GLU A 139 31.77 0.44 19.00
N HIS A 140 32.63 0.70 18.04
CA HIS A 140 32.26 1.18 16.69
C HIS A 140 31.55 0.11 15.83
N THR A 141 31.77 -1.18 16.14
CA THR A 141 31.07 -2.27 15.46
C THR A 141 29.59 -2.32 15.86
N GLY A 142 29.27 -2.06 17.15
CA GLY A 142 27.91 -1.95 17.64
C GLY A 142 27.14 -0.80 17.01
N ASP A 143 27.74 0.37 16.97
CA ASP A 143 27.18 1.57 16.33
C ASP A 143 26.92 1.37 14.85
N ARG A 144 27.83 0.68 14.15
CA ARG A 144 27.71 0.35 12.72
C ARG A 144 26.52 -0.58 12.44
N GLN A 145 26.35 -1.62 13.27
CA GLN A 145 25.23 -2.53 13.15
C GLN A 145 23.90 -1.82 13.38
N GLU A 146 23.82 -1.01 14.42
CA GLU A 146 22.62 -0.25 14.75
C GLU A 146 22.25 0.74 13.63
N LEU A 147 23.24 1.46 13.10
CA LEU A 147 23.05 2.38 11.99
C LEU A 147 22.53 1.66 10.74
N LEU A 148 23.14 0.53 10.39
CA LEU A 148 22.71 -0.30 9.26
C LEU A 148 21.27 -0.79 9.43
N ASP A 149 20.95 -1.35 10.60
CA ASP A 149 19.62 -1.86 10.93
C ASP A 149 18.57 -0.74 10.82
N ARG A 150 18.86 0.41 11.41
CA ARG A 150 17.97 1.58 11.36
C ARG A 150 17.71 2.07 9.94
N ARG A 151 18.74 2.16 9.11
CA ARG A 151 18.62 2.61 7.70
C ARG A 151 17.85 1.62 6.85
N LEU A 152 18.12 0.33 6.99
CA LEU A 152 17.40 -0.72 6.27
C LEU A 152 15.93 -0.76 6.65
N ARG A 153 15.61 -0.69 7.96
CA ARG A 153 14.22 -0.62 8.43
C ARG A 153 13.50 0.62 7.89
N GLN A 154 14.18 1.76 7.87
CA GLN A 154 13.61 2.99 7.31
C GLN A 154 13.29 2.83 5.82
N GLN A 155 14.19 2.22 5.04
CA GLN A 155 13.94 1.96 3.62
C GLN A 155 12.80 0.97 3.43
N MET A 156 12.76 -0.10 4.22
CA MET A 156 11.65 -1.06 4.19
C MET A 156 10.30 -0.40 4.46
N GLN A 157 10.21 0.52 5.43
CA GLN A 157 8.97 1.25 5.71
C GLN A 157 8.54 2.15 4.53
N LYS A 158 9.50 2.78 3.83
CA LYS A 158 9.20 3.53 2.60
C LYS A 158 8.63 2.64 1.51
N GLU A 159 9.22 1.45 1.31
CA GLU A 159 8.72 0.47 0.34
C GLU A 159 7.31 -0.02 0.70
N ARG A 160 7.06 -0.26 1.97
CA ARG A 160 5.74 -0.63 2.48
C ARG A 160 4.70 0.45 2.20
N GLY A 161 5.00 1.69 2.53
CA GLY A 161 4.10 2.82 2.25
C GLY A 161 3.77 2.95 0.75
N ALA A 162 4.76 2.74 -0.13
CA ALA A 162 4.55 2.75 -1.57
C ALA A 162 3.66 1.60 -2.06
N LEU A 163 3.74 0.41 -1.44
CA LEU A 163 2.88 -0.73 -1.75
C LEU A 163 1.44 -0.52 -1.27
N GLU A 164 1.27 0.06 -0.08
CA GLU A 164 -0.03 0.29 0.55
C GLU A 164 -0.77 1.52 -0.01
N SER A 165 -0.05 2.44 -0.66
CA SER A 165 -0.66 3.65 -1.26
C SER A 165 -1.81 3.29 -2.19
N GLY A 166 -2.92 4.05 -2.12
CA GLY A 166 -4.12 3.83 -2.94
C GLY A 166 -5.03 2.68 -2.51
N LEU A 167 -4.59 1.75 -1.63
CA LEU A 167 -5.46 0.68 -1.14
C LEU A 167 -6.56 1.20 -0.22
N ALA A 168 -6.28 2.26 0.54
CA ALA A 168 -7.28 2.92 1.37
C ALA A 168 -8.45 3.44 0.52
N ILE A 169 -8.21 3.94 -0.69
CA ILE A 169 -9.25 4.40 -1.62
C ILE A 169 -10.14 3.23 -2.04
N LEU A 170 -9.57 2.07 -2.40
CA LEU A 170 -10.34 0.87 -2.74
C LEU A 170 -11.21 0.40 -1.56
N ALA A 171 -10.67 0.41 -0.34
CA ALA A 171 -11.42 0.08 0.86
C ALA A 171 -12.60 1.04 1.08
N THR A 172 -12.34 2.34 0.93
CA THR A 172 -13.36 3.40 1.09
C THR A 172 -14.47 3.25 0.04
N ILE A 173 -14.11 3.10 -1.24
CA ILE A 173 -15.10 2.91 -2.32
C ILE A 173 -15.91 1.64 -2.06
N GLY A 174 -15.26 0.53 -1.71
CA GLY A 174 -15.93 -0.74 -1.44
C GLY A 174 -16.93 -0.67 -0.28
N SER A 175 -16.64 0.13 0.75
CA SER A 175 -17.52 0.29 1.91
C SER A 175 -18.62 1.34 1.71
N ILE A 176 -18.37 2.41 0.96
CA ILE A 176 -19.30 3.55 0.83
C ILE A 176 -20.25 3.38 -0.37
N SER A 177 -19.82 2.77 -1.47
CA SER A 177 -20.62 2.67 -2.70
C SER A 177 -22.03 2.10 -2.49
N PRO A 178 -22.25 1.05 -1.68
CA PRO A 178 -23.61 0.54 -1.44
C PRO A 178 -24.51 1.57 -0.74
N PHE A 179 -23.94 2.36 0.18
CA PHE A 179 -24.69 3.40 0.89
C PHE A 179 -25.04 4.58 -0.02
N VAL A 180 -24.12 4.95 -0.95
CA VAL A 180 -24.43 5.95 -1.98
C VAL A 180 -25.58 5.47 -2.87
N GLY A 181 -25.55 4.18 -3.28
CA GLY A 181 -26.66 3.59 -4.03
C GLY A 181 -27.97 3.56 -3.25
N LEU A 182 -27.94 3.18 -1.98
CA LEU A 182 -29.10 3.21 -1.10
C LEU A 182 -29.65 4.64 -0.92
N PHE A 183 -28.77 5.64 -0.78
CA PHE A 183 -29.18 7.03 -0.73
C PHE A 183 -29.95 7.44 -1.99
N GLY A 184 -29.49 7.02 -3.17
CA GLY A 184 -30.18 7.25 -4.43
C GLY A 184 -31.58 6.64 -4.46
N THR A 185 -31.76 5.39 -3.94
CA THR A 185 -33.11 4.78 -3.88
C THR A 185 -34.05 5.48 -2.93
N VAL A 186 -33.59 5.86 -1.75
CA VAL A 186 -34.44 6.58 -0.78
C VAL A 186 -34.94 7.89 -1.38
N TRP A 187 -34.07 8.63 -2.04
CA TRP A 187 -34.43 9.91 -2.65
C TRP A 187 -35.34 9.72 -3.87
N GLY A 188 -35.08 8.73 -4.70
CA GLY A 188 -35.92 8.44 -5.87
C GLY A 188 -37.33 8.00 -5.51
N ILE A 189 -37.47 7.14 -4.46
CA ILE A 189 -38.78 6.72 -3.94
C ILE A 189 -39.53 7.94 -3.34
N MET A 190 -38.84 8.81 -2.61
CA MET A 190 -39.45 10.04 -2.08
C MET A 190 -39.96 10.93 -3.20
N GLY A 191 -39.21 11.08 -4.28
CA GLY A 191 -39.67 11.80 -5.49
C GLY A 191 -40.91 11.19 -6.11
N ALA A 192 -40.95 9.84 -6.26
CA ALA A 192 -42.10 9.12 -6.78
C ALA A 192 -43.37 9.37 -5.92
N LEU A 193 -43.26 9.32 -4.60
CA LEU A 193 -44.36 9.59 -3.68
C LEU A 193 -44.88 11.05 -3.77
N THR A 194 -43.96 11.98 -3.93
CA THR A 194 -44.30 13.39 -4.13
C THR A 194 -45.09 13.58 -5.43
N ASN A 195 -44.72 12.91 -6.51
CA ASN A 195 -45.41 12.93 -7.80
C ASN A 195 -46.83 12.35 -7.70
N ILE A 196 -47.06 11.26 -6.95
CA ILE A 196 -48.39 10.78 -6.65
C ILE A 196 -49.24 11.82 -5.95
N SER A 197 -48.69 12.46 -4.92
CA SER A 197 -49.40 13.48 -4.15
C SER A 197 -49.82 14.68 -5.01
N LYS A 198 -49.02 15.05 -6.00
CA LYS A 198 -49.31 16.19 -6.91
C LYS A 198 -50.28 15.83 -8.02
N SER A 199 -50.12 14.61 -8.60
CA SER A 199 -51.00 14.17 -9.69
C SER A 199 -52.39 13.71 -9.24
N GLY A 200 -52.56 13.42 -7.94
CA GLY A 200 -53.80 12.90 -7.38
C GLY A 200 -54.14 11.47 -7.87
N SER A 201 -53.26 10.86 -8.65
CA SER A 201 -53.41 9.54 -9.25
C SER A 201 -52.29 8.60 -8.80
N ALA A 202 -52.66 7.54 -8.07
CA ALA A 202 -51.76 6.48 -7.67
C ALA A 202 -51.63 5.41 -8.76
N SER A 203 -51.69 5.76 -10.05
CA SER A 203 -51.50 4.79 -11.10
C SER A 203 -50.09 4.23 -11.12
N LEU A 204 -49.97 2.91 -11.29
CA LEU A 204 -48.66 2.23 -11.36
C LEU A 204 -47.77 2.81 -12.47
N GLU A 205 -48.39 3.30 -13.53
CA GLU A 205 -47.68 3.87 -14.69
C GLU A 205 -46.88 5.14 -14.34
N VAL A 206 -47.37 5.95 -13.38
CA VAL A 206 -46.71 7.19 -12.94
C VAL A 206 -45.48 6.90 -12.04
N VAL A 207 -45.51 5.81 -11.29
CA VAL A 207 -44.48 5.52 -10.27
C VAL A 207 -43.45 4.48 -10.69
N ALA A 208 -43.78 3.59 -11.63
CA ALA A 208 -42.90 2.50 -12.03
C ALA A 208 -41.57 2.98 -12.59
N GLY A 209 -41.58 4.03 -13.38
CA GLY A 209 -40.32 4.63 -13.94
C GLY A 209 -39.38 5.14 -12.85
N PRO A 210 -39.78 6.16 -12.05
CA PRO A 210 -38.91 6.71 -11.00
C PRO A 210 -38.45 5.70 -9.95
N ILE A 211 -39.28 4.75 -9.56
CA ILE A 211 -38.89 3.66 -8.65
C ILE A 211 -37.88 2.73 -9.32
N GLY A 212 -38.08 2.39 -10.61
CA GLY A 212 -37.16 1.57 -11.36
C GLY A 212 -35.75 2.20 -11.46
N GLU A 213 -35.69 3.48 -11.81
CA GLU A 213 -34.42 4.23 -11.87
C GLU A 213 -33.74 4.29 -10.50
N ALA A 214 -34.50 4.51 -9.43
CA ALA A 214 -33.94 4.49 -8.09
C ALA A 214 -33.31 3.13 -7.74
N LEU A 215 -33.98 2.02 -8.03
CA LEU A 215 -33.45 0.68 -7.77
C LEU A 215 -32.14 0.38 -8.54
N VAL A 216 -32.01 0.94 -9.74
CA VAL A 216 -30.76 0.84 -10.53
C VAL A 216 -29.58 1.45 -9.76
N ALA A 217 -29.77 2.57 -9.05
CA ALA A 217 -28.70 3.19 -8.28
C ALA A 217 -28.12 2.23 -7.20
N THR A 218 -28.98 1.51 -6.48
CA THR A 218 -28.51 0.50 -5.50
C THR A 218 -27.79 -0.67 -6.20
N ALA A 219 -28.32 -1.17 -7.29
CA ALA A 219 -27.69 -2.25 -8.05
C ALA A 219 -26.29 -1.84 -8.53
N VAL A 220 -26.13 -0.63 -9.07
CA VAL A 220 -24.84 -0.07 -9.49
C VAL A 220 -23.91 0.13 -8.28
N GLY A 221 -24.42 0.60 -7.15
CA GLY A 221 -23.64 0.78 -5.92
C GLY A 221 -22.99 -0.53 -5.45
N ILE A 222 -23.75 -1.62 -5.45
CA ILE A 222 -23.23 -2.96 -5.12
C ILE A 222 -22.28 -3.46 -6.20
N ALA A 223 -22.59 -3.27 -7.48
CA ALA A 223 -21.75 -3.69 -8.60
C ALA A 223 -20.38 -3.01 -8.58
N VAL A 224 -20.28 -1.77 -8.11
CA VAL A 224 -19.01 -1.04 -7.92
C VAL A 224 -18.26 -1.50 -6.67
N ALA A 225 -18.98 -1.77 -5.58
CA ALA A 225 -18.38 -2.17 -4.32
C ALA A 225 -17.68 -3.53 -4.39
N VAL A 226 -18.30 -4.52 -5.03
CA VAL A 226 -17.79 -5.90 -5.07
C VAL A 226 -16.37 -6.00 -5.65
N PRO A 227 -16.08 -5.49 -6.86
CA PRO A 227 -14.71 -5.52 -7.39
C PRO A 227 -13.71 -4.71 -6.56
N ALA A 228 -14.13 -3.59 -5.96
CA ALA A 228 -13.27 -2.79 -5.09
C ALA A 228 -12.82 -3.57 -3.84
N VAL A 229 -13.75 -4.25 -3.16
CA VAL A 229 -13.45 -5.08 -1.97
C VAL A 229 -12.59 -6.29 -2.33
N ILE A 230 -12.90 -6.97 -3.43
CA ILE A 230 -12.11 -8.13 -3.90
C ILE A 230 -10.67 -7.68 -4.21
N ALA A 231 -10.50 -6.59 -4.94
CA ALA A 231 -9.19 -6.06 -5.30
C ALA A 231 -8.40 -5.62 -4.06
N TYR A 232 -9.03 -4.91 -3.12
CA TYR A 232 -8.42 -4.53 -1.86
C TYR A 232 -7.89 -5.74 -1.10
N ASN A 233 -8.71 -6.76 -0.89
CA ASN A 233 -8.32 -7.97 -0.17
C ASN A 233 -7.21 -8.74 -0.89
N PHE A 234 -7.24 -8.79 -2.21
CA PHE A 234 -6.19 -9.41 -3.02
C PHE A 234 -4.86 -8.68 -2.84
N PHE A 235 -4.83 -7.35 -2.98
CA PHE A 235 -3.60 -6.57 -2.87
C PHE A 235 -3.04 -6.54 -1.46
N ILE A 236 -3.88 -6.47 -0.41
CA ILE A 236 -3.41 -6.60 0.98
C ILE A 236 -2.71 -7.94 1.20
N ARG A 237 -3.29 -9.03 0.72
CA ARG A 237 -2.68 -10.37 0.85
C ARG A 237 -1.37 -10.44 0.06
N ARG A 238 -1.32 -9.88 -1.12
CA ARG A 238 -0.12 -9.83 -1.95
C ARG A 238 0.99 -8.97 -1.33
N ASN A 239 0.64 -7.85 -0.72
CA ASN A 239 1.58 -7.01 0.02
C ASN A 239 2.25 -7.76 1.17
N LYS A 240 1.50 -8.58 1.92
CA LYS A 240 2.07 -9.41 2.99
C LYS A 240 3.15 -10.36 2.47
N VAL A 241 2.95 -10.97 1.32
CA VAL A 241 3.93 -11.88 0.69
C VAL A 241 5.19 -11.12 0.27
N ILE A 242 5.03 -9.95 -0.35
CA ILE A 242 6.18 -9.11 -0.74
C ILE A 242 6.93 -8.63 0.50
N TRP A 243 6.21 -8.24 1.56
CA TRP A 243 6.79 -7.81 2.82
C TRP A 243 7.59 -8.92 3.50
N ALA A 244 7.06 -10.13 3.58
CA ALA A 244 7.78 -11.28 4.13
C ALA A 244 9.08 -11.53 3.36
N PHE A 245 9.03 -11.53 2.03
CA PHE A 245 10.21 -11.67 1.19
C PHE A 245 11.26 -10.57 1.44
N LEU A 246 10.84 -9.32 1.60
CA LEU A 246 11.76 -8.21 1.90
C LEU A 246 12.36 -8.33 3.29
N TYR A 247 11.59 -8.83 4.24
CA TYR A 247 12.04 -9.04 5.61
C TYR A 247 13.09 -10.15 5.71
N ASP A 248 12.86 -11.28 5.03
CA ASP A 248 13.84 -12.36 4.92
C ASP A 248 15.13 -11.85 4.26
N PHE A 249 15.01 -11.14 3.15
CA PHE A 249 16.15 -10.53 2.46
C PHE A 249 16.92 -9.55 3.36
N TYR A 250 16.23 -8.74 4.15
CA TYR A 250 16.84 -7.82 5.12
C TYR A 250 17.65 -8.58 6.18
N ILE A 251 17.08 -9.63 6.79
CA ILE A 251 17.78 -10.42 7.81
C ILE A 251 19.05 -11.02 7.24
N ASP A 252 18.95 -11.66 6.08
CA ASP A 252 20.09 -12.30 5.41
C ASP A 252 21.16 -11.28 5.03
N PHE A 253 20.74 -10.10 4.55
CA PHE A 253 21.65 -8.99 4.22
C PHE A 253 22.43 -8.52 5.44
N VAL A 254 21.75 -8.30 6.57
CA VAL A 254 22.39 -7.88 7.83
C VAL A 254 23.40 -8.93 8.31
N HIS A 255 23.01 -10.21 8.33
CA HIS A 255 23.90 -11.29 8.70
C HIS A 255 25.15 -11.36 7.80
N LEU A 256 24.96 -11.21 6.49
CA LEU A 256 26.07 -11.22 5.53
C LEU A 256 26.98 -10.00 5.72
N ALA A 257 26.41 -8.82 5.92
CA ALA A 257 27.16 -7.58 6.13
C ALA A 257 28.01 -7.59 7.39
N LEU A 258 27.51 -8.26 8.46
CA LEU A 258 28.25 -8.41 9.72
C LEU A 258 29.32 -9.47 9.66
N LYS A 259 29.08 -10.57 8.93
CA LYS A 259 30.03 -11.69 8.78
C LYS A 259 31.18 -11.35 7.84
N THR A 260 30.93 -10.50 6.86
CA THR A 260 31.93 -10.09 5.88
C THR A 260 32.47 -8.73 6.34
N SER A 261 33.77 -8.66 6.70
CA SER A 261 34.43 -7.36 6.86
C SER A 261 34.39 -6.68 5.50
N PHE A 262 33.45 -5.74 5.34
CA PHE A 262 33.23 -5.04 4.09
C PHE A 262 34.34 -4.00 3.91
N LEU A 263 35.51 -4.50 3.54
CA LEU A 263 36.60 -3.66 3.07
C LEU A 263 36.22 -3.20 1.67
N ILE A 264 35.55 -2.05 1.58
CA ILE A 264 35.51 -1.33 0.30
C ILE A 264 36.95 -0.97 0.00
N ASN A 265 37.57 -1.79 -0.83
CA ASN A 265 38.85 -1.40 -1.42
C ASN A 265 38.55 -0.11 -2.18
N ARG A 266 38.96 1.00 -1.58
CA ARG A 266 38.98 2.29 -2.23
C ARG A 266 39.77 2.03 -3.51
N VAL A 267 39.12 1.94 -4.67
CA VAL A 267 39.79 2.09 -5.94
C VAL A 267 40.40 3.46 -5.90
N THR A 268 41.60 3.54 -5.36
CA THR A 268 42.47 4.70 -5.50
C THR A 268 42.68 4.78 -7.01
N PRO A 269 42.15 5.79 -7.70
CA PRO A 269 42.50 5.95 -9.09
C PRO A 269 44.01 5.91 -9.15
N ALA A 270 44.58 5.10 -10.05
CA ALA A 270 46.01 4.85 -10.23
C ALA A 270 46.75 6.12 -10.69
N HIS A 271 46.49 7.27 -10.07
CA HIS A 271 47.19 8.55 -10.30
C HIS A 271 48.35 8.80 -9.34
N GLY A 272 48.59 7.93 -8.36
CA GLY A 272 49.66 8.08 -7.37
C GLY A 272 50.96 7.32 -7.68
N ALA A 273 50.92 6.33 -8.58
CA ALA A 273 52.10 5.51 -8.89
C ALA A 273 53.09 6.21 -9.85
N SER A 274 52.62 7.17 -10.65
CA SER A 274 53.51 7.90 -11.60
C SER A 274 54.29 9.03 -10.95
N GLN A 275 53.86 9.59 -9.81
CA GLN A 275 54.62 10.69 -9.17
C GLN A 275 55.72 10.21 -8.23
N ARG A 276 55.68 9.02 -7.66
CA ARG A 276 56.75 8.51 -6.81
C ARG A 276 58.02 8.13 -7.60
N ASN A 277 57.90 7.68 -8.84
CA ASN A 277 59.06 7.37 -9.67
C ASN A 277 59.79 8.64 -10.19
N ASN A 278 59.07 9.77 -10.33
CA ASN A 278 59.70 11.05 -10.75
C ASN A 278 60.48 11.73 -9.62
N GLN A 279 60.10 11.47 -8.35
CA GLN A 279 60.83 12.07 -7.22
C GLN A 279 62.16 11.37 -6.90
N TYR A 280 62.27 10.06 -7.18
CA TYR A 280 63.51 9.31 -7.05
C TYR A 280 64.46 9.53 -8.24
N GLY A 281 63.96 9.76 -9.46
CA GLY A 281 64.75 10.14 -10.64
C GLY A 281 65.39 11.53 -10.48
N ASN A 282 64.64 12.48 -9.92
CA ASN A 282 65.14 13.84 -9.75
C ASN A 282 66.19 13.99 -8.64
N LYS A 283 66.18 13.13 -7.59
CA LYS A 283 67.24 13.09 -6.58
C LYS A 283 68.57 12.54 -7.09
N LYS A 284 68.54 11.60 -8.05
CA LYS A 284 69.79 11.07 -8.67
C LYS A 284 70.42 12.06 -9.63
N THR A 285 69.64 12.81 -10.40
CA THR A 285 70.17 13.86 -11.33
C THR A 285 70.73 15.06 -10.58
N VAL A 286 70.08 15.46 -9.47
CA VAL A 286 70.60 16.57 -8.64
C VAL A 286 71.94 16.19 -7.94
N LYS A 287 72.12 14.93 -7.46
CA LYS A 287 73.37 14.47 -6.87
C LYS A 287 74.52 14.34 -7.89
N ALA A 288 74.21 13.91 -9.13
CA ALA A 288 75.24 13.84 -10.20
C ALA A 288 75.71 15.24 -10.58
N ASN A 289 74.86 16.24 -10.67
CA ASN A 289 75.20 17.62 -11.02
C ASN A 289 76.00 18.33 -9.92
N ILE A 290 75.87 17.98 -8.64
CA ILE A 290 76.63 18.53 -7.54
C ILE A 290 78.09 17.97 -7.53
N ASN A 291 78.22 16.67 -7.83
CA ASN A 291 79.57 16.06 -7.90
C ASN A 291 80.37 16.54 -9.09
N ASP A 292 79.78 16.94 -10.21
CA ASP A 292 80.46 17.50 -11.37
C ASP A 292 80.97 18.96 -11.10
N LEU A 293 80.20 19.73 -10.30
CA LEU A 293 80.62 21.09 -9.89
C LEU A 293 81.76 21.10 -8.85
N GLU A 294 81.81 20.05 -7.97
CA GLU A 294 82.97 19.93 -7.03
C GLU A 294 84.22 19.43 -7.71
N ALA A 295 84.12 18.69 -8.83
CA ALA A 295 85.33 18.28 -9.62
C ALA A 295 85.97 19.43 -10.46
N GLU A 296 85.15 20.39 -10.92
CA GLU A 296 85.63 21.55 -11.65
C GLU A 296 86.25 22.62 -10.73
N GLY A 297 85.83 22.70 -9.45
CA GLY A 297 86.38 23.66 -8.45
C GLY A 297 87.73 23.27 -7.86
N ALA A 298 88.25 22.07 -8.14
CA ALA A 298 89.52 21.57 -7.61
C ALA A 298 90.70 21.73 -8.58
N GLN A 299 90.51 22.43 -9.71
CA GLN A 299 91.56 22.67 -10.72
C GLN A 299 91.96 24.17 -10.92
N ILE A 300 91.70 25.00 -9.93
CA ILE A 300 92.17 26.38 -9.95
C ILE A 300 93.13 26.65 -8.76
#